data_a1a82305d14f5ecc438673d4cf81aa2c
#
_entry.id   a1a82305d14f5ecc438673d4cf81aa2c
#
_cell.length_a   1.000
_cell.length_b   1.000
_cell.length_c   1.000
_cell.angle_alpha   90.00
_cell.angle_beta   90.00
_cell.angle_gamma   90.00
#
_symmetry.space_group_name_H-M   'P 1'
#
loop_
_entity.id
_entity.type
_entity.pdbx_description
1 polymer ?
#
loop_
_entity_poly.entity_id
_entity_poly.type
_entity_poly.pdbx_seq_one_letter_code
_entity_poly.pdbx_strand_id
1 'polypeptide(L)'
;SKIQEDASGAQKIEDTSSVLTLDIGGGTTDLMYFRTVNSVVKPILGSSFHFGANILWGEGYSEFIDAKSNGIFLKLKDKISEKLKSTELKKLNEEFISNFGSDEILNFWIQNNDKTNIQNELNNGEFKLAYVLHLSSLIYHSFKLLAHNSHPVPKCIIFTGNGSKYLDLIQTKDYIEKICKYFANKVFGSDFKPQVILPSTNRKEATCFGGLYQPFQNKRDFEAINYLGFENKGESFKKYNEIDARKDSVFDQLSNSFNDFIEIFFSMNDNPELSFRRHFGIESNLSAVKNYMISK
;
A
#
# COMPACT_ATOMS: atom_id res chain seq x y z
N SER A 1 9.52 -1.41 -20.49
CA SER A 1 10.50 -0.39 -20.12
C SER A 1 11.72 -1.09 -19.53
N LYS A 2 12.86 -0.92 -20.17
CA LYS A 2 14.13 -1.30 -19.55
C LYS A 2 14.36 -0.25 -18.46
N ILE A 3 14.14 -0.62 -17.19
CA ILE A 3 14.86 0.02 -16.11
C ILE A 3 16.31 -0.44 -16.34
N GLN A 4 17.05 0.34 -17.12
CA GLN A 4 18.46 0.09 -17.35
C GLN A 4 19.20 0.36 -16.05
N GLU A 5 20.03 -0.58 -15.70
CA GLU A 5 20.91 -0.58 -14.56
C GLU A 5 21.67 0.74 -14.48
N ASP A 6 21.40 1.49 -13.44
CA ASP A 6 22.43 2.35 -12.89
C ASP A 6 23.33 1.47 -12.00
N ALA A 7 24.62 1.69 -12.01
CA ALA A 7 25.64 0.85 -11.37
C ALA A 7 25.52 0.71 -9.83
N SER A 8 24.39 1.08 -9.27
CA SER A 8 24.05 1.12 -7.85
C SER A 8 23.05 0.05 -7.37
N GLY A 9 22.86 -1.04 -8.12
CA GLY A 9 22.05 -2.18 -7.63
C GLY A 9 20.58 -2.17 -8.02
N ALA A 10 20.22 -1.63 -9.18
CA ALA A 10 18.87 -1.69 -9.73
C ALA A 10 18.42 -3.15 -9.91
N GLN A 11 17.28 -3.51 -9.32
CA GLN A 11 16.70 -4.83 -9.45
C GLN A 11 16.21 -5.04 -10.89
N LYS A 12 16.76 -6.03 -11.58
CA LYS A 12 16.33 -6.39 -12.93
C LYS A 12 14.95 -7.06 -12.89
N ILE A 13 14.03 -6.62 -13.76
CA ILE A 13 12.77 -7.33 -13.97
C ILE A 13 13.07 -8.58 -14.81
N GLU A 14 12.81 -9.76 -14.24
CA GLU A 14 13.08 -11.04 -14.89
C GLU A 14 12.05 -11.36 -15.97
N ASP A 15 10.78 -11.06 -15.72
CA ASP A 15 9.67 -11.30 -16.67
C ASP A 15 8.81 -10.02 -16.77
N THR A 16 8.87 -9.38 -17.94
CA THR A 16 8.10 -8.17 -18.27
C THR A 16 6.79 -8.47 -19.00
N SER A 17 6.39 -9.74 -19.12
CA SER A 17 5.18 -10.10 -19.87
C SER A 17 3.91 -9.50 -19.28
N SER A 18 3.88 -9.31 -17.96
CA SER A 18 2.83 -8.56 -17.27
C SER A 18 3.38 -7.89 -16.00
N VAL A 19 3.14 -6.60 -15.87
CA VAL A 19 3.66 -5.77 -14.76
C VAL A 19 2.50 -4.99 -14.14
N LEU A 20 2.38 -5.08 -12.82
CA LEU A 20 1.51 -4.24 -12.02
C LEU A 20 2.36 -3.17 -11.34
N THR A 21 2.02 -1.92 -11.50
CA THR A 21 2.62 -0.82 -10.71
C THR A 21 1.60 -0.29 -9.72
N LEU A 22 2.05 -0.05 -8.51
CA LEU A 22 1.29 0.58 -7.43
C LEU A 22 2.08 1.80 -6.96
N ASP A 23 1.60 2.98 -7.33
CA ASP A 23 2.16 4.25 -6.89
C ASP A 23 1.42 4.71 -5.63
N ILE A 24 2.04 4.45 -4.47
CA ILE A 24 1.44 4.75 -3.17
C ILE A 24 1.84 6.17 -2.78
N GLY A 25 0.90 7.11 -2.91
CA GLY A 25 1.03 8.47 -2.42
C GLY A 25 0.63 8.61 -0.95
N GLY A 26 0.46 9.84 -0.48
CA GLY A 26 -0.11 10.14 0.84
C GLY A 26 -1.61 9.83 0.88
N GLY A 27 -2.40 10.44 0.01
CA GLY A 27 -3.86 10.31 0.00
C GLY A 27 -4.39 9.22 -0.93
N THR A 28 -3.69 8.91 -2.01
CA THR A 28 -4.15 7.98 -3.06
C THR A 28 -3.12 6.90 -3.35
N THR A 29 -3.61 5.81 -3.93
CA THR A 29 -2.78 4.82 -4.62
C THR A 29 -3.24 4.71 -6.06
N ASP A 30 -2.31 4.87 -7.00
CA ASP A 30 -2.55 4.73 -8.41
C ASP A 30 -2.05 3.37 -8.90
N LEU A 31 -2.94 2.63 -9.55
CA LEU A 31 -2.69 1.31 -10.08
C LEU A 31 -2.58 1.39 -11.60
N MET A 32 -1.52 0.80 -12.16
CA MET A 32 -1.41 0.60 -13.61
C MET A 32 -0.96 -0.84 -13.90
N TYR A 33 -1.67 -1.50 -14.81
CA TYR A 33 -1.33 -2.84 -15.26
C TYR A 33 -0.89 -2.81 -16.72
N PHE A 34 0.28 -3.35 -16.96
CA PHE A 34 0.91 -3.41 -18.28
C PHE A 34 1.05 -4.85 -18.75
N ARG A 35 0.95 -5.05 -20.06
CA ARG A 35 1.29 -6.32 -20.72
C ARG A 35 2.20 -6.09 -21.92
N THR A 36 3.10 -7.01 -22.14
CA THR A 36 3.89 -7.06 -23.37
C THR A 36 3.08 -7.80 -24.43
N VAL A 37 2.73 -7.08 -25.48
CA VAL A 37 2.00 -7.63 -26.65
C VAL A 37 2.85 -7.35 -27.89
N ASN A 38 3.25 -8.39 -28.62
CA ASN A 38 4.12 -8.27 -29.80
C ASN A 38 5.41 -7.48 -29.51
N SER A 39 6.07 -7.80 -28.39
CA SER A 39 7.29 -7.13 -27.90
C SER A 39 7.14 -5.65 -27.55
N VAL A 40 5.92 -5.13 -27.48
CA VAL A 40 5.61 -3.76 -27.05
C VAL A 40 4.91 -3.81 -25.70
N VAL A 41 5.40 -3.01 -24.73
CA VAL A 41 4.74 -2.84 -23.44
C VAL A 41 3.57 -1.89 -23.62
N LYS A 42 2.37 -2.36 -23.30
CA LYS A 42 1.13 -1.59 -23.41
C LYS A 42 0.46 -1.47 -22.04
N PRO A 43 0.01 -0.27 -21.65
CA PRO A 43 -0.90 -0.11 -20.54
C PRO A 43 -2.26 -0.74 -20.93
N ILE A 44 -2.79 -1.56 -20.04
CA ILE A 44 -4.05 -2.29 -20.27
C ILE A 44 -5.15 -1.76 -19.37
N LEU A 45 -4.80 -1.37 -18.14
CA LEU A 45 -5.74 -1.04 -17.11
C LEU A 45 -5.13 -0.04 -16.14
N GLY A 46 -5.92 0.96 -15.74
CA GLY A 46 -5.55 1.92 -14.71
C GLY A 46 -6.71 2.15 -13.75
N SER A 47 -6.38 2.43 -12.50
CA SER A 47 -7.32 2.82 -11.45
C SER A 47 -6.62 3.73 -10.45
N SER A 48 -7.39 4.62 -9.83
CA SER A 48 -6.91 5.44 -8.72
C SER A 48 -7.92 5.36 -7.58
N PHE A 49 -7.46 5.18 -6.36
CA PHE A 49 -8.33 5.07 -5.20
C PHE A 49 -7.77 5.77 -3.97
N HIS A 50 -8.66 6.30 -3.14
CA HIS A 50 -8.32 7.02 -1.90
C HIS A 50 -7.90 6.04 -0.80
N PHE A 51 -6.71 5.44 -0.97
CA PHE A 51 -6.13 4.51 -0.01
C PHE A 51 -4.60 4.63 -0.05
N GLY A 52 -4.09 5.81 0.29
CA GLY A 52 -2.67 6.09 0.38
C GLY A 52 -2.12 5.87 1.79
N ALA A 53 -0.85 6.18 1.98
CA ALA A 53 -0.15 5.94 3.25
C ALA A 53 -0.68 6.78 4.42
N ASN A 54 -1.39 7.89 4.17
CA ASN A 54 -1.98 8.70 5.24
C ASN A 54 -3.05 7.95 6.04
N ILE A 55 -3.74 6.97 5.42
CA ILE A 55 -4.67 6.10 6.16
C ILE A 55 -3.94 5.26 7.20
N LEU A 56 -2.72 4.81 6.88
CA LEU A 56 -1.88 4.05 7.78
C LEU A 56 -1.28 4.93 8.89
N TRP A 57 -0.70 6.06 8.50
CA TRP A 57 0.01 6.94 9.41
C TRP A 57 -0.92 7.81 10.23
N GLY A 58 -2.05 8.22 9.68
CA GLY A 58 -2.89 9.30 10.18
C GLY A 58 -2.35 10.67 9.75
N GLU A 59 -3.19 11.68 9.78
CA GLU A 59 -2.78 13.04 9.49
C GLU A 59 -2.18 13.71 10.72
N GLY A 60 -0.96 14.24 10.57
CA GLY A 60 -0.26 14.96 11.64
C GLY A 60 -0.65 16.43 11.77
N TYR A 61 -1.46 16.97 10.84
CA TYR A 61 -1.79 18.38 10.78
C TYR A 61 -3.00 18.78 11.65
N SER A 62 -2.92 19.93 12.33
CA SER A 62 -3.83 20.29 13.41
C SER A 62 -5.21 20.80 13.01
N GLU A 63 -5.42 21.23 11.77
CA GLU A 63 -6.71 21.77 11.32
C GLU A 63 -7.82 20.72 11.25
N PHE A 64 -7.45 19.45 11.14
CA PHE A 64 -8.38 18.32 11.14
C PHE A 64 -8.28 17.55 12.44
N ILE A 65 -8.98 18.04 13.49
CA ILE A 65 -8.95 17.46 14.84
C ILE A 65 -9.28 15.96 14.82
N ASP A 66 -10.18 15.51 13.97
CA ASP A 66 -10.59 14.12 13.86
C ASP A 66 -9.54 13.22 13.19
N ALA A 67 -8.75 13.75 12.27
CA ALA A 67 -7.69 13.01 11.59
C ALA A 67 -6.50 12.67 12.52
N LYS A 68 -6.26 13.48 13.54
CA LYS A 68 -5.20 13.25 14.55
C LYS A 68 -5.52 12.13 15.54
N SER A 69 -6.74 11.67 15.59
CA SER A 69 -7.20 10.63 16.51
C SER A 69 -6.98 9.21 15.96
N ASN A 70 -6.46 9.07 14.73
CA ASN A 70 -6.35 7.80 14.05
C ASN A 70 -4.92 7.50 13.58
N GLY A 71 -4.65 6.23 13.35
CA GLY A 71 -3.41 5.75 12.74
C GLY A 71 -2.24 5.57 13.70
N ILE A 72 -1.12 5.16 13.11
CA ILE A 72 0.12 4.88 13.83
C ILE A 72 0.72 6.15 14.42
N PHE A 73 0.53 7.28 13.74
CA PHE A 73 1.07 8.58 14.15
C PHE A 73 0.66 8.96 15.57
N LEU A 74 -0.61 8.79 15.95
CA LEU A 74 -1.09 9.11 17.30
C LEU A 74 -0.33 8.31 18.37
N LYS A 75 -0.20 6.99 18.16
CA LYS A 75 0.54 6.14 19.08
C LYS A 75 2.03 6.49 19.17
N LEU A 76 2.64 6.87 18.05
CA LEU A 76 4.03 7.33 18.02
C LEU A 76 4.20 8.67 18.75
N LYS A 77 3.30 9.61 18.52
CA LYS A 77 3.31 10.93 19.18
C LYS A 77 3.40 10.81 20.70
N ASP A 78 2.54 10.00 21.30
CA ASP A 78 2.52 9.81 22.75
C ASP A 78 3.85 9.18 23.22
N LYS A 79 4.27 8.10 22.61
CA LYS A 79 5.53 7.40 22.94
C LYS A 79 6.77 8.28 22.79
N ILE A 80 6.83 9.10 21.75
CA ILE A 80 7.96 10.02 21.52
C ILE A 80 7.95 11.16 22.55
N SER A 81 6.78 11.74 22.81
CA SER A 81 6.64 12.82 23.79
C SER A 81 7.07 12.39 25.20
N GLU A 82 6.76 11.15 25.58
CA GLU A 82 7.20 10.58 26.86
C GLU A 82 8.72 10.40 26.94
N LYS A 83 9.38 10.05 25.83
CA LYS A 83 10.83 9.79 25.78
C LYS A 83 11.69 11.05 25.75
N LEU A 84 11.16 12.16 25.25
CA LEU A 84 11.90 13.43 25.19
C LEU A 84 12.16 13.98 26.60
N LYS A 85 13.43 14.04 26.98
CA LYS A 85 13.85 14.47 28.32
C LYS A 85 13.96 15.99 28.46
N SER A 86 14.31 16.69 27.38
CA SER A 86 14.52 18.14 27.38
C SER A 86 13.21 18.89 27.19
N THR A 87 12.97 19.91 28.01
CA THR A 87 11.82 20.81 27.85
C THR A 87 11.82 21.53 26.52
N GLU A 88 12.99 21.89 26.01
CA GLU A 88 13.16 22.55 24.71
C GLU A 88 12.77 21.61 23.56
N LEU A 89 13.21 20.34 23.59
CA LEU A 89 12.82 19.36 22.58
C LEU A 89 11.33 19.02 22.65
N LYS A 90 10.72 19.02 23.83
CA LYS A 90 9.26 18.84 23.96
C LYS A 90 8.50 19.97 23.29
N LYS A 91 8.88 21.23 23.55
CA LYS A 91 8.26 22.39 22.89
C LYS A 91 8.43 22.35 21.38
N LEU A 92 9.64 22.06 20.89
CA LEU A 92 9.90 21.95 19.47
C LEU A 92 9.06 20.82 18.82
N ASN A 93 8.95 19.68 19.49
CA ASN A 93 8.11 18.57 19.04
C ASN A 93 6.62 18.96 18.99
N GLU A 94 6.11 19.68 19.98
CA GLU A 94 4.74 20.19 20.01
C GLU A 94 4.48 21.19 18.88
N GLU A 95 5.43 22.07 18.59
CA GLU A 95 5.36 23.03 17.49
C GLU A 95 5.33 22.30 16.14
N PHE A 96 6.18 21.26 15.94
CA PHE A 96 6.15 20.45 14.72
C PHE A 96 4.81 19.74 14.56
N ILE A 97 4.31 19.09 15.60
CA ILE A 97 3.03 18.38 15.58
C ILE A 97 1.86 19.33 15.26
N SER A 98 1.97 20.59 15.68
CA SER A 98 0.90 21.57 15.48
C SER A 98 0.88 22.18 14.08
N ASN A 99 2.03 22.23 13.39
CA ASN A 99 2.19 23.05 12.19
C ASN A 99 2.54 22.25 10.91
N PHE A 100 2.89 20.95 11.04
CA PHE A 100 3.39 20.16 9.92
C PHE A 100 2.58 18.88 9.71
N GLY A 101 2.68 18.31 8.52
CA GLY A 101 2.09 17.02 8.16
C GLY A 101 2.84 15.84 8.79
N SER A 102 2.22 14.66 8.78
CA SER A 102 2.79 13.45 9.41
C SER A 102 4.13 13.02 8.80
N ASP A 103 4.33 13.23 7.52
CA ASP A 103 5.59 12.92 6.82
C ASP A 103 6.74 13.83 7.27
N GLU A 104 6.49 15.12 7.45
CA GLU A 104 7.47 16.09 7.93
C GLU A 104 7.82 15.81 9.40
N ILE A 105 6.83 15.49 10.22
CA ILE A 105 7.04 15.14 11.63
C ILE A 105 7.83 13.84 11.75
N LEU A 106 7.51 12.82 10.95
CA LEU A 106 8.26 11.58 10.91
C LEU A 106 9.72 11.82 10.49
N ASN A 107 9.96 12.65 9.48
CA ASN A 107 11.31 13.04 9.08
C ASN A 107 12.06 13.74 10.21
N PHE A 108 11.41 14.65 10.93
CA PHE A 108 12.00 15.29 12.11
C PHE A 108 12.37 14.29 13.20
N TRP A 109 11.51 13.31 13.49
CA TRP A 109 11.79 12.26 14.47
C TRP A 109 12.92 11.35 14.02
N ILE A 110 12.98 10.99 12.73
CA ILE A 110 14.04 10.16 12.18
C ILE A 110 15.40 10.88 12.25
N GLN A 111 15.46 12.17 11.91
CA GLN A 111 16.68 12.97 12.03
C GLN A 111 17.17 13.12 13.48
N ASN A 112 16.27 12.99 14.45
CA ASN A 112 16.57 13.04 15.88
C ASN A 112 16.46 11.66 16.54
N ASN A 113 16.76 10.56 15.82
CA ASN A 113 16.57 9.20 16.30
C ASN A 113 17.34 8.88 17.60
N ASP A 114 18.50 9.51 17.83
CA ASP A 114 19.28 9.42 19.06
C ASP A 114 18.47 9.85 20.31
N LYS A 115 17.50 10.75 20.17
CA LYS A 115 16.65 11.29 21.22
C LYS A 115 15.26 10.69 21.23
N THR A 116 14.72 10.38 20.07
CA THR A 116 13.35 9.88 19.89
C THR A 116 13.27 8.36 19.92
N ASN A 117 14.32 7.67 19.54
CA ASN A 117 14.37 6.22 19.34
C ASN A 117 13.27 5.72 18.38
N ILE A 118 12.90 6.57 17.42
CA ILE A 118 11.77 6.34 16.51
C ILE A 118 11.92 5.04 15.70
N GLN A 119 13.13 4.68 15.29
CA GLN A 119 13.36 3.47 14.51
C GLN A 119 12.94 2.20 15.25
N ASN A 120 13.19 2.12 16.56
CA ASN A 120 12.73 1.00 17.37
C ASN A 120 11.21 0.99 17.52
N GLU A 121 10.59 2.16 17.66
CA GLU A 121 9.14 2.26 17.74
C GLU A 121 8.47 1.82 16.43
N LEU A 122 8.99 2.27 15.29
CA LEU A 122 8.50 1.87 13.96
C LEU A 122 8.63 0.35 13.70
N ASN A 123 9.59 -0.30 14.36
CA ASN A 123 9.79 -1.75 14.28
C ASN A 123 8.91 -2.55 15.25
N ASN A 124 8.00 -1.92 15.99
CA ASN A 124 7.07 -2.62 16.87
C ASN A 124 6.17 -3.58 16.07
N GLY A 125 5.94 -4.78 16.62
CA GLY A 125 5.17 -5.84 15.96
C GLY A 125 3.73 -5.43 15.61
N GLU A 126 3.07 -4.65 16.47
CA GLU A 126 1.71 -4.14 16.22
C GLU A 126 1.69 -3.21 15.00
N PHE A 127 2.69 -2.33 14.87
CA PHE A 127 2.81 -1.47 13.70
C PHE A 127 3.11 -2.28 12.43
N LYS A 128 3.95 -3.31 12.53
CA LYS A 128 4.22 -4.21 11.41
C LYS A 128 2.95 -4.94 10.95
N LEU A 129 2.07 -5.33 11.87
CA LEU A 129 0.78 -5.89 11.50
C LEU A 129 -0.07 -4.88 10.71
N ALA A 130 -0.10 -3.61 11.13
CA ALA A 130 -0.79 -2.57 10.40
C ALA A 130 -0.19 -2.33 9.01
N TYR A 131 1.15 -2.37 8.87
CA TYR A 131 1.81 -2.26 7.56
C TYR A 131 1.42 -3.42 6.65
N VAL A 132 1.40 -4.65 7.18
CA VAL A 132 1.00 -5.84 6.42
C VAL A 132 -0.48 -5.79 6.06
N LEU A 133 -1.34 -5.31 6.94
CA LEU A 133 -2.77 -5.14 6.64
C LEU A 133 -2.98 -4.16 5.49
N HIS A 134 -2.31 -3.00 5.53
CA HIS A 134 -2.39 -2.00 4.47
C HIS A 134 -1.86 -2.55 3.13
N LEU A 135 -0.69 -3.19 3.13
CA LEU A 135 -0.15 -3.84 1.93
C LEU A 135 -1.12 -4.91 1.39
N SER A 136 -1.62 -5.77 2.27
CA SER A 136 -2.51 -6.87 1.89
C SER A 136 -3.81 -6.38 1.27
N SER A 137 -4.38 -5.28 1.78
CA SER A 137 -5.59 -4.69 1.21
C SER A 137 -5.34 -4.12 -0.18
N LEU A 138 -4.19 -3.47 -0.41
CA LEU A 138 -3.78 -2.98 -1.74
C LEU A 138 -3.62 -4.14 -2.74
N ILE A 139 -2.92 -5.20 -2.35
CA ILE A 139 -2.70 -6.38 -3.20
C ILE A 139 -4.02 -7.10 -3.49
N TYR A 140 -4.83 -7.35 -2.46
CA TYR A 140 -6.11 -8.04 -2.62
C TYR A 140 -7.03 -7.26 -3.56
N HIS A 141 -7.21 -5.96 -3.34
CA HIS A 141 -8.03 -5.11 -4.20
C HIS A 141 -7.53 -5.12 -5.64
N SER A 142 -6.23 -4.91 -5.84
CA SER A 142 -5.61 -4.93 -7.17
C SER A 142 -5.83 -6.26 -7.90
N PHE A 143 -5.63 -7.35 -7.20
CA PHE A 143 -5.80 -8.69 -7.78
C PHE A 143 -7.27 -9.00 -8.09
N LYS A 144 -8.21 -8.57 -7.24
CA LYS A 144 -9.66 -8.71 -7.52
C LYS A 144 -10.05 -7.91 -8.76
N LEU A 145 -9.52 -6.70 -8.95
CA LEU A 145 -9.76 -5.90 -10.15
C LEU A 145 -9.22 -6.61 -11.41
N LEU A 146 -8.00 -7.15 -11.36
CA LEU A 146 -7.41 -7.90 -12.46
C LEU A 146 -8.22 -9.16 -12.79
N ALA A 147 -8.55 -9.96 -11.78
CA ALA A 147 -9.32 -11.19 -11.94
C ALA A 147 -10.72 -10.92 -12.50
N HIS A 148 -11.42 -9.89 -12.00
CA HIS A 148 -12.74 -9.48 -12.50
C HIS A 148 -12.71 -9.14 -13.99
N ASN A 149 -11.60 -8.57 -14.47
CA ASN A 149 -11.40 -8.23 -15.86
C ASN A 149 -10.69 -9.31 -16.69
N SER A 150 -10.65 -10.53 -16.16
CA SER A 150 -10.07 -11.70 -16.83
C SER A 150 -8.59 -11.52 -17.20
N HIS A 151 -7.86 -10.73 -16.40
CA HIS A 151 -6.40 -10.61 -16.52
C HIS A 151 -5.70 -11.65 -15.64
N PRO A 152 -4.56 -12.18 -16.07
CA PRO A 152 -3.78 -13.15 -15.28
C PRO A 152 -3.05 -12.45 -14.12
N VAL A 153 -2.52 -13.28 -13.20
CA VAL A 153 -1.59 -12.86 -12.16
C VAL A 153 -0.42 -12.07 -12.77
N PRO A 154 -0.10 -10.87 -12.28
CA PRO A 154 1.07 -10.14 -12.75
C PRO A 154 2.36 -10.90 -12.43
N LYS A 155 3.30 -10.90 -13.36
CA LYS A 155 4.62 -11.51 -13.19
C LYS A 155 5.54 -10.68 -12.31
N CYS A 156 5.36 -9.36 -12.36
CA CYS A 156 6.12 -8.40 -11.56
C CYS A 156 5.17 -7.37 -10.94
N ILE A 157 5.46 -6.99 -9.70
CA ILE A 157 4.78 -5.91 -8.98
C ILE A 157 5.82 -4.87 -8.59
N ILE A 158 5.61 -3.63 -8.97
CA ILE A 158 6.50 -2.51 -8.66
C ILE A 158 5.77 -1.54 -7.74
N PHE A 159 6.37 -1.25 -6.59
CA PHE A 159 5.85 -0.24 -5.68
C PHE A 159 6.63 1.06 -5.83
N THR A 160 5.94 2.14 -6.14
CA THR A 160 6.48 3.49 -6.27
C THR A 160 5.79 4.46 -5.32
N GLY A 161 6.15 5.73 -5.38
CA GLY A 161 5.60 6.77 -4.52
C GLY A 161 6.22 6.83 -3.12
N ASN A 162 6.16 8.00 -2.50
CA ASN A 162 6.73 8.21 -1.15
C ASN A 162 6.04 7.36 -0.08
N GLY A 163 4.73 7.14 -0.23
CA GLY A 163 3.95 6.32 0.68
C GLY A 163 4.44 4.88 0.75
N SER A 164 5.04 4.34 -0.33
CA SER A 164 5.55 2.96 -0.34
C SER A 164 6.77 2.71 0.57
N LYS A 165 7.38 3.76 1.13
CA LYS A 165 8.55 3.62 2.01
C LYS A 165 8.30 2.79 3.26
N TYR A 166 7.06 2.72 3.76
CA TYR A 166 6.74 1.87 4.91
C TYR A 166 6.97 0.38 4.63
N LEU A 167 7.00 -0.04 3.36
CA LEU A 167 7.25 -1.43 3.00
C LEU A 167 8.64 -1.91 3.47
N ASP A 168 9.60 -1.00 3.56
CA ASP A 168 10.94 -1.30 4.10
C ASP A 168 10.92 -1.62 5.61
N LEU A 169 9.83 -1.23 6.30
CA LEU A 169 9.64 -1.47 7.73
C LEU A 169 8.96 -2.83 8.02
N ILE A 170 8.33 -3.45 7.03
CA ILE A 170 7.59 -4.71 7.23
C ILE A 170 8.56 -5.82 7.64
N GLN A 171 9.43 -6.21 6.73
CA GLN A 171 10.47 -7.21 6.93
C GLN A 171 11.43 -7.24 5.72
N THR A 172 11.57 -8.41 5.09
CA THR A 172 12.36 -8.59 3.87
C THR A 172 11.47 -8.48 2.63
N LYS A 173 12.08 -8.19 1.50
CA LYS A 173 11.43 -8.27 0.19
C LYS A 173 10.79 -9.65 -0.05
N ASP A 174 11.48 -10.75 0.32
CA ASP A 174 10.96 -12.11 0.19
C ASP A 174 9.65 -12.32 0.97
N TYR A 175 9.50 -11.70 2.14
CA TYR A 175 8.26 -11.76 2.89
C TYR A 175 7.11 -11.06 2.15
N ILE A 176 7.37 -9.92 1.52
CA ILE A 176 6.40 -9.21 0.69
C ILE A 176 6.01 -10.06 -0.54
N GLU A 177 6.98 -10.71 -1.19
CA GLU A 177 6.73 -11.63 -2.30
C GLU A 177 5.87 -12.82 -1.88
N LYS A 178 6.07 -13.36 -0.67
CA LYS A 178 5.23 -14.43 -0.11
C LYS A 178 3.79 -13.96 0.15
N ILE A 179 3.59 -12.73 0.61
CA ILE A 179 2.26 -12.11 0.72
C ILE A 179 1.60 -12.06 -0.67
N CYS A 180 2.32 -11.57 -1.68
CA CYS A 180 1.80 -11.49 -3.05
C CYS A 180 1.43 -12.88 -3.59
N LYS A 181 2.28 -13.90 -3.38
CA LYS A 181 1.98 -15.29 -3.74
C LYS A 181 0.72 -15.80 -3.03
N TYR A 182 0.60 -15.52 -1.74
CA TYR A 182 -0.55 -15.97 -0.96
C TYR A 182 -1.86 -15.40 -1.52
N PHE A 183 -1.92 -14.09 -1.79
CA PHE A 183 -3.10 -13.48 -2.41
C PHE A 183 -3.32 -13.91 -3.85
N ALA A 184 -2.26 -14.17 -4.63
CA ALA A 184 -2.38 -14.75 -5.97
C ALA A 184 -3.08 -16.11 -5.93
N ASN A 185 -2.73 -16.96 -4.96
CA ASN A 185 -3.41 -18.23 -4.75
C ASN A 185 -4.89 -18.03 -4.37
N LYS A 186 -5.19 -17.15 -3.43
CA LYS A 186 -6.55 -16.90 -2.96
C LYS A 186 -7.48 -16.28 -4.01
N VAL A 187 -6.96 -15.41 -4.87
CA VAL A 187 -7.77 -14.68 -5.85
C VAL A 187 -7.83 -15.38 -7.21
N PHE A 188 -6.72 -15.96 -7.66
CA PHE A 188 -6.60 -16.56 -8.99
C PHE A 188 -6.48 -18.10 -8.97
N GLY A 189 -6.34 -18.71 -7.79
CA GLY A 189 -6.01 -20.14 -7.69
C GLY A 189 -4.60 -20.47 -8.19
N SER A 190 -3.68 -19.50 -8.20
CA SER A 190 -2.34 -19.64 -8.78
C SER A 190 -1.27 -19.70 -7.71
N ASP A 191 -0.37 -20.68 -7.79
CA ASP A 191 0.82 -20.78 -6.94
C ASP A 191 2.01 -19.93 -7.44
N PHE A 192 1.80 -19.14 -8.47
CA PHE A 192 2.84 -18.27 -8.99
C PHE A 192 3.22 -17.19 -7.97
N LYS A 193 4.52 -17.00 -7.76
CA LYS A 193 5.09 -15.97 -6.90
C LYS A 193 5.53 -14.78 -7.75
N PRO A 194 4.82 -13.64 -7.73
CA PRO A 194 5.24 -12.45 -8.44
C PRO A 194 6.59 -11.94 -7.93
N GLN A 195 7.46 -11.50 -8.84
CA GLN A 195 8.64 -10.73 -8.46
C GLN A 195 8.18 -9.37 -7.89
N VAL A 196 8.72 -8.97 -6.76
CA VAL A 196 8.47 -7.64 -6.19
C VAL A 196 9.68 -6.73 -6.45
N ILE A 197 9.43 -5.49 -6.85
CA ILE A 197 10.44 -4.45 -7.00
C ILE A 197 10.10 -3.30 -6.05
N LEU A 198 11.07 -3.00 -5.19
CA LEU A 198 11.06 -1.86 -4.29
C LEU A 198 12.25 -0.97 -4.70
N PRO A 199 12.05 0.10 -5.49
CA PRO A 199 13.14 1.00 -5.85
C PRO A 199 13.82 1.54 -4.59
N SER A 200 15.15 1.45 -4.52
CA SER A 200 15.94 1.88 -3.36
C SER A 200 16.07 3.41 -3.28
N THR A 201 16.03 4.07 -4.43
CA THR A 201 16.18 5.52 -4.56
C THR A 201 15.05 6.09 -5.40
N ASN A 202 14.70 7.37 -5.16
CA ASN A 202 13.80 8.16 -6.01
C ASN A 202 12.43 7.52 -6.28
N ARG A 203 11.83 6.82 -5.31
CA ARG A 203 10.50 6.22 -5.46
C ARG A 203 9.43 7.22 -5.91
N LYS A 204 9.52 8.46 -5.43
CA LYS A 204 8.61 9.55 -5.81
C LYS A 204 8.75 9.92 -7.29
N GLU A 205 9.97 9.85 -7.82
CA GLU A 205 10.30 10.29 -9.17
C GLU A 205 10.30 9.14 -10.19
N ALA A 206 10.12 7.90 -9.74
CA ALA A 206 10.21 6.72 -10.60
C ALA A 206 9.25 6.78 -11.79
N THR A 207 8.03 7.28 -11.58
CA THR A 207 7.02 7.45 -12.63
C THR A 207 7.44 8.53 -13.64
N CYS A 208 7.99 9.65 -13.16
CA CYS A 208 8.49 10.73 -14.01
C CYS A 208 9.69 10.27 -14.84
N PHE A 209 10.66 9.59 -14.23
CA PHE A 209 11.81 9.02 -14.94
C PHE A 209 11.39 8.00 -15.99
N GLY A 210 10.42 7.13 -15.67
CA GLY A 210 9.87 6.19 -16.64
C GLY A 210 9.29 6.87 -17.87
N GLY A 211 8.58 7.99 -17.70
CA GLY A 211 8.05 8.81 -18.79
C GLY A 211 9.13 9.48 -19.64
N LEU A 212 10.25 9.87 -19.04
CA LEU A 212 11.38 10.48 -19.78
C LEU A 212 12.17 9.46 -20.62
N TYR A 213 12.29 8.20 -20.14
CA TYR A 213 13.04 7.16 -20.86
C TYR A 213 12.27 6.52 -22.02
N GLN A 214 10.95 6.64 -22.06
CA GLN A 214 10.12 6.22 -23.18
C GLN A 214 9.26 7.40 -23.65
N PRO A 215 9.76 8.23 -24.57
CA PRO A 215 8.92 9.21 -25.21
C PRO A 215 7.78 8.46 -25.92
N PHE A 216 6.56 8.76 -25.54
CA PHE A 216 5.36 8.19 -26.15
C PHE A 216 5.36 8.48 -27.64
N GLN A 217 5.60 7.44 -28.43
CA GLN A 217 5.70 7.58 -29.90
C GLN A 217 4.34 7.82 -30.55
N ASN A 218 3.22 7.53 -29.86
CA ASN A 218 1.89 7.77 -30.41
C ASN A 218 0.87 8.14 -29.31
N LYS A 219 0.21 9.27 -29.44
CA LYS A 219 -0.93 9.68 -28.59
C LYS A 219 -2.08 8.67 -28.57
N ARG A 220 -2.20 7.81 -29.58
CA ARG A 220 -3.26 6.79 -29.70
C ARG A 220 -3.12 5.63 -28.72
N ASP A 221 -1.94 5.42 -28.14
CA ASP A 221 -1.74 4.34 -27.17
C ASP A 221 -2.40 4.63 -25.82
N PHE A 222 -2.78 5.89 -25.53
CA PHE A 222 -3.53 6.28 -24.33
C PHE A 222 -5.04 6.01 -24.42
N GLU A 223 -5.61 5.89 -25.62
CA GLU A 223 -7.05 5.65 -25.79
C GLU A 223 -7.47 4.22 -25.39
N ALA A 224 -6.51 3.33 -25.14
CA ALA A 224 -6.75 1.95 -24.79
C ALA A 224 -6.71 1.65 -23.27
N ILE A 225 -6.55 2.69 -22.42
CA ILE A 225 -6.54 2.48 -20.97
C ILE A 225 -7.98 2.34 -20.49
N ASN A 226 -8.34 1.14 -20.03
CA ASN A 226 -9.59 0.93 -19.35
C ASN A 226 -9.46 1.38 -17.90
N TYR A 227 -10.18 2.43 -17.53
CA TYR A 227 -10.35 2.80 -16.12
C TYR A 227 -11.42 1.91 -15.52
N LEU A 228 -11.05 1.22 -14.47
CA LEU A 228 -11.99 0.39 -13.73
C LEU A 228 -12.53 1.14 -12.54
N GLY A 229 -13.78 1.57 -12.67
CA GLY A 229 -14.69 1.64 -11.53
C GLY A 229 -15.44 0.33 -11.37
N PHE A 230 -16.32 0.20 -10.40
CA PHE A 230 -17.26 -0.93 -10.27
C PHE A 230 -18.33 -0.85 -11.37
N GLU A 231 -17.95 -0.96 -12.64
CA GLU A 231 -18.86 -0.74 -13.75
C GLU A 231 -19.28 -2.05 -14.39
N ASN A 232 -20.59 -2.22 -14.48
CA ASN A 232 -21.16 -3.12 -15.45
C ASN A 232 -20.78 -2.64 -16.86
N LYS A 233 -20.23 -3.53 -17.66
CA LYS A 233 -19.93 -3.25 -19.08
C LYS A 233 -21.15 -2.63 -19.75
N GLY A 234 -21.06 -1.36 -20.10
CA GLY A 234 -22.08 -0.65 -20.87
C GLY A 234 -22.80 0.50 -20.18
N GLU A 235 -22.56 0.76 -18.90
CA GLU A 235 -23.12 1.92 -18.22
C GLU A 235 -22.05 3.02 -18.04
N SER A 236 -22.41 4.25 -18.39
CA SER A 236 -21.58 5.43 -18.17
C SER A 236 -21.23 5.59 -16.67
N PHE A 237 -20.02 6.08 -16.37
CA PHE A 237 -19.48 6.35 -15.05
C PHE A 237 -20.53 6.77 -14.02
N LYS A 238 -21.03 5.85 -13.21
CA LYS A 238 -21.81 6.18 -12.03
C LYS A 238 -20.82 6.42 -10.88
N LYS A 239 -20.68 7.67 -10.47
CA LYS A 239 -20.08 7.96 -9.17
C LYS A 239 -21.03 7.41 -8.12
N TYR A 240 -20.61 6.38 -7.39
CA TYR A 240 -21.28 6.00 -6.17
C TYR A 240 -21.11 7.15 -5.18
N ASN A 241 -22.18 7.81 -4.82
CA ASN A 241 -22.20 8.77 -3.73
C ASN A 241 -22.54 8.05 -2.42
N GLU A 242 -22.48 8.75 -1.29
CA GLU A 242 -22.83 8.19 0.03
C GLU A 242 -24.26 7.60 0.07
N ILE A 243 -25.17 8.11 -0.76
CA ILE A 243 -26.56 7.63 -0.85
C ILE A 243 -26.60 6.27 -1.55
N ASP A 244 -25.77 6.06 -2.56
CA ASP A 244 -25.67 4.78 -3.25
C ASP A 244 -25.04 3.70 -2.36
N ALA A 245 -24.03 4.07 -1.56
CA ALA A 245 -23.38 3.18 -0.60
C ALA A 245 -24.36 2.74 0.53
N ARG A 246 -25.40 3.51 0.80
CA ARG A 246 -26.44 3.19 1.80
C ARG A 246 -27.58 2.30 1.26
N LYS A 247 -27.58 1.97 -0.02
CA LYS A 247 -28.54 0.99 -0.56
C LYS A 247 -28.14 -0.40 -0.07
N ASP A 248 -29.07 -1.14 0.50
CA ASP A 248 -28.84 -2.44 1.12
C ASP A 248 -28.00 -3.37 0.23
N SER A 249 -28.31 -3.44 -1.07
CA SER A 249 -27.58 -4.30 -2.00
C SER A 249 -26.11 -3.90 -2.24
N VAL A 250 -25.79 -2.61 -2.20
CA VAL A 250 -24.41 -2.13 -2.34
C VAL A 250 -23.67 -2.32 -1.03
N PHE A 251 -24.32 -2.02 0.08
CA PHE A 251 -23.76 -2.24 1.41
C PHE A 251 -23.44 -3.71 1.64
N ASP A 252 -24.37 -4.63 1.31
CA ASP A 252 -24.16 -6.07 1.43
C ASP A 252 -22.95 -6.55 0.58
N GLN A 253 -22.83 -6.06 -0.65
CA GLN A 253 -21.68 -6.40 -1.50
C GLN A 253 -20.35 -5.91 -0.92
N LEU A 254 -20.32 -4.68 -0.41
CA LEU A 254 -19.12 -4.11 0.23
C LEU A 254 -18.78 -4.87 1.50
N SER A 255 -19.77 -5.15 2.35
CA SER A 255 -19.59 -5.92 3.59
C SER A 255 -19.08 -7.33 3.32
N ASN A 256 -19.65 -8.03 2.36
CA ASN A 256 -19.21 -9.35 1.97
C ASN A 256 -17.77 -9.33 1.45
N SER A 257 -17.43 -8.37 0.59
CA SER A 257 -16.08 -8.23 0.05
C SER A 257 -15.06 -7.89 1.14
N PHE A 258 -15.44 -7.05 2.10
CA PHE A 258 -14.62 -6.72 3.26
C PHE A 258 -14.42 -7.94 4.17
N ASN A 259 -15.47 -8.65 4.49
CA ASN A 259 -15.41 -9.85 5.31
C ASN A 259 -14.56 -10.94 4.66
N ASP A 260 -14.69 -11.17 3.35
CA ASP A 260 -13.83 -12.07 2.59
C ASP A 260 -12.35 -11.69 2.72
N PHE A 261 -12.05 -10.40 2.58
CA PHE A 261 -10.68 -9.91 2.76
C PHE A 261 -10.16 -10.18 4.18
N ILE A 262 -10.94 -9.85 5.20
CA ILE A 262 -10.57 -10.04 6.62
C ILE A 262 -10.33 -11.52 6.92
N GLU A 263 -11.21 -12.41 6.44
CA GLU A 263 -11.03 -13.85 6.59
C GLU A 263 -9.71 -14.33 5.95
N ILE A 264 -9.45 -13.93 4.72
CA ILE A 264 -8.23 -14.27 3.99
C ILE A 264 -7.00 -13.69 4.70
N PHE A 265 -7.06 -12.43 5.14
CA PHE A 265 -5.95 -11.78 5.82
C PHE A 265 -5.55 -12.50 7.12
N PHE A 266 -6.51 -12.78 7.99
CA PHE A 266 -6.19 -13.43 9.25
C PHE A 266 -5.78 -14.90 9.09
N SER A 267 -6.26 -15.58 8.03
CA SER A 267 -5.80 -16.94 7.71
C SER A 267 -4.35 -17.00 7.21
N MET A 268 -3.71 -15.87 6.89
CA MET A 268 -2.25 -15.82 6.67
C MET A 268 -1.48 -16.30 7.89
N ASN A 269 -2.00 -16.07 9.11
CA ASN A 269 -1.33 -16.46 10.34
C ASN A 269 -1.20 -17.99 10.51
N ASP A 270 -2.05 -18.77 9.83
CA ASP A 270 -2.01 -20.23 9.82
C ASP A 270 -0.91 -20.76 8.89
N ASN A 271 -0.37 -19.91 8.02
CA ASN A 271 0.77 -20.25 7.18
C ASN A 271 2.08 -19.95 7.92
N PRO A 272 2.94 -20.96 8.18
CA PRO A 272 4.21 -20.78 8.91
C PRO A 272 5.15 -19.73 8.27
N GLU A 273 5.07 -19.53 6.95
CA GLU A 273 5.88 -18.56 6.23
C GLU A 273 5.37 -17.12 6.34
N LEU A 274 4.12 -16.93 6.82
CA LEU A 274 3.46 -15.62 6.91
C LEU A 274 2.96 -15.30 8.31
N SER A 275 3.10 -16.23 9.26
CA SER A 275 2.55 -16.11 10.61
C SER A 275 3.00 -14.83 11.33
N PHE A 276 2.05 -14.02 11.71
CA PHE A 276 2.26 -12.76 12.43
C PHE A 276 2.92 -12.99 13.79
N ARG A 277 2.56 -14.08 14.48
CA ARG A 277 3.19 -14.49 15.73
C ARG A 277 4.68 -14.75 15.53
N ARG A 278 5.03 -15.52 14.50
CA ARG A 278 6.42 -15.92 14.23
C ARG A 278 7.27 -14.75 13.75
N HIS A 279 6.73 -13.91 12.90
CA HIS A 279 7.49 -12.83 12.26
C HIS A 279 7.52 -11.54 13.06
N PHE A 280 6.47 -11.26 13.85
CA PHE A 280 6.31 -9.97 14.53
C PHE A 280 6.18 -10.11 16.05
N GLY A 281 6.22 -11.34 16.59
CA GLY A 281 6.08 -11.55 18.03
C GLY A 281 4.70 -11.17 18.57
N ILE A 282 3.66 -11.19 17.72
CA ILE A 282 2.32 -10.80 18.14
C ILE A 282 1.69 -11.96 18.92
N GLU A 283 1.58 -11.78 20.24
CA GLU A 283 0.92 -12.74 21.13
C GLU A 283 -0.56 -12.41 21.37
N SER A 284 -1.02 -11.25 20.94
CA SER A 284 -2.40 -10.79 21.11
C SER A 284 -3.41 -11.75 20.48
N ASN A 285 -4.60 -11.79 21.05
CA ASN A 285 -5.71 -12.59 20.54
C ASN A 285 -6.20 -12.05 19.19
N LEU A 286 -5.54 -12.47 18.11
CA LEU A 286 -5.86 -12.08 16.74
C LEU A 286 -7.31 -12.39 16.38
N SER A 287 -7.90 -13.43 16.98
CA SER A 287 -9.32 -13.76 16.77
C SER A 287 -10.24 -12.67 17.33
N ALA A 288 -9.91 -12.06 18.46
CA ALA A 288 -10.70 -10.94 18.99
C ALA A 288 -10.60 -9.70 18.09
N VAL A 289 -9.41 -9.41 17.56
CA VAL A 289 -9.21 -8.30 16.62
C VAL A 289 -10.00 -8.56 15.34
N LYS A 290 -9.93 -9.77 14.77
CA LYS A 290 -10.71 -10.17 13.60
C LYS A 290 -12.21 -9.99 13.84
N ASN A 291 -12.73 -10.54 14.94
CA ASN A 291 -14.16 -10.43 15.27
C ASN A 291 -14.59 -8.97 15.45
N TYR A 292 -13.76 -8.14 16.07
CA TYR A 292 -14.03 -6.70 16.18
C TYR A 292 -14.13 -6.03 14.80
N MET A 293 -13.21 -6.34 13.88
CA MET A 293 -13.23 -5.77 12.53
C MET A 293 -14.48 -6.17 11.74
N ILE A 294 -14.92 -7.44 11.86
CA ILE A 294 -16.13 -7.93 11.17
C ILE A 294 -17.43 -7.34 11.78
N SER A 295 -17.43 -6.99 13.06
CA SER A 295 -18.60 -6.47 13.77
C SER A 295 -18.85 -4.97 13.52
N LYS A 296 -17.95 -4.27 12.86
CA LYS A 296 -18.02 -2.83 12.56
C LYS A 296 -18.46 -2.58 11.12
#